data_7915c25768d403292f47edc7dedd6047
#
_entry.id   7915c25768d403292f47edc7dedd6047
#
_cell.length_a   1.000
_cell.length_b   1.000
_cell.length_c   1.000
_cell.angle_alpha   90.00
_cell.angle_beta   90.00
_cell.angle_gamma   90.00
#
_symmetry.space_group_name_H-M   'P 1'
#
loop_
_entity.id
_entity.type
_entity.pdbx_description
1 polymer ?
#
loop_
_entity_poly.entity_id
_entity_poly.type
_entity_poly.pdbx_seq_one_letter_code
_entity_poly.pdbx_strand_id
1 'polypeptide(L)'
;CDACIAKDKEFVNMADIGTFLPDEAFLLDVHADDWKDAIRLAGQGLVNAGFTTDAYTDEMIATVEKMGPYIVIAPGLALAHSRPSDAVKSTGLSWVRLSDPVEFGNKANDPVSLVIGLAGRDENEHITVMSAIAAALVKPEKREQLANAKDATEIRAILEG
;
A
#
# COMPACT_ATOMS: atom_id res chain seq x y z
N CYS A 1 -21.78 21.20 7.56
CA CYS A 1 -21.52 21.73 8.90
C CYS A 1 -20.07 21.46 9.32
N ASP A 2 -19.54 22.30 10.18
CA ASP A 2 -18.14 22.19 10.63
C ASP A 2 -17.86 20.88 11.35
N ALA A 3 -18.82 20.38 12.12
CA ALA A 3 -18.67 19.11 12.81
C ALA A 3 -18.58 17.94 11.83
N CYS A 4 -19.33 18.01 10.74
CA CYS A 4 -19.27 16.98 9.69
C CYS A 4 -17.94 17.03 8.95
N ILE A 5 -17.44 18.23 8.68
CA ILE A 5 -16.14 18.39 8.00
C ILE A 5 -15.01 17.89 8.89
N ALA A 6 -15.05 18.22 10.18
CA ALA A 6 -14.05 17.75 11.13
C ALA A 6 -14.09 16.22 11.26
N LYS A 7 -15.28 15.65 11.27
CA LYS A 7 -15.46 14.21 11.30
C LYS A 7 -14.87 13.55 10.07
N ASP A 8 -15.09 14.13 8.90
CA ASP A 8 -14.54 13.61 7.66
C ASP A 8 -13.01 13.65 7.63
N LYS A 9 -12.43 14.71 8.20
CA LYS A 9 -10.97 14.84 8.31
C LYS A 9 -10.37 13.85 9.29
N GLU A 10 -11.11 13.49 10.33
CA GLU A 10 -10.68 12.51 11.32
C GLU A 10 -10.97 11.08 10.85
N PHE A 11 -11.67 10.93 9.74
CA PHE A 11 -12.17 9.66 9.26
C PHE A 11 -11.07 8.66 8.99
N VAL A 12 -9.98 9.07 8.33
CA VAL A 12 -8.90 8.16 7.97
C VAL A 12 -7.85 8.15 9.08
N ASN A 13 -7.97 7.16 9.96
CA ASN A 13 -6.99 6.89 11.00
C ASN A 13 -6.72 5.38 11.01
N MET A 14 -5.90 4.91 11.92
CA MET A 14 -5.53 3.49 11.98
C MET A 14 -6.72 2.57 12.18
N ALA A 15 -7.75 3.02 12.90
CA ALA A 15 -8.95 2.22 13.12
C ALA A 15 -9.78 2.05 11.85
N ASP A 16 -9.60 2.95 10.87
CA ASP A 16 -10.39 2.96 9.63
C ASP A 16 -9.63 2.39 8.43
N ILE A 17 -8.36 2.02 8.59
CA ILE A 17 -7.53 1.52 7.49
C ILE A 17 -8.18 0.30 6.82
N GLY A 18 -8.83 -0.56 7.58
CA GLY A 18 -9.48 -1.75 7.04
C GLY A 18 -10.55 -1.46 5.98
N THR A 19 -11.16 -0.28 6.00
CA THR A 19 -12.17 0.09 4.99
C THR A 19 -11.55 0.28 3.61
N PHE A 20 -10.24 0.54 3.55
CA PHE A 20 -9.50 0.70 2.30
C PHE A 20 -8.79 -0.59 1.86
N LEU A 21 -8.99 -1.69 2.59
CA LEU A 21 -8.34 -2.97 2.33
C LEU A 21 -9.38 -4.12 2.30
N PRO A 22 -10.18 -4.21 1.23
CA PRO A 22 -11.10 -5.34 1.08
C PRO A 22 -10.31 -6.61 0.77
N ASP A 23 -10.97 -7.77 0.91
CA ASP A 23 -10.33 -9.07 0.69
C ASP A 23 -9.67 -9.18 -0.70
N GLU A 24 -10.29 -8.61 -1.72
CA GLU A 24 -9.81 -8.65 -3.09
C GLU A 24 -8.48 -7.94 -3.29
N ALA A 25 -8.11 -7.06 -2.36
CA ALA A 25 -6.87 -6.29 -2.42
C ALA A 25 -5.65 -7.04 -1.86
N PHE A 26 -5.85 -8.23 -1.29
CA PHE A 26 -4.77 -9.01 -0.68
C PHE A 26 -4.23 -10.07 -1.62
N LEU A 27 -2.91 -10.09 -1.75
CA LEU A 27 -2.18 -11.15 -2.46
C LEU A 27 -1.09 -11.64 -1.50
N LEU A 28 -1.32 -12.79 -0.89
CA LEU A 28 -0.45 -13.31 0.16
C LEU A 28 0.41 -14.46 -0.34
N ASP A 29 1.71 -14.40 0.01
CA ASP A 29 2.69 -15.44 -0.28
C ASP A 29 2.81 -15.71 -1.79
N VAL A 30 2.85 -14.64 -2.56
CA VAL A 30 2.95 -14.68 -4.02
C VAL A 30 4.39 -14.39 -4.47
N HIS A 31 4.74 -14.89 -5.65
CA HIS A 31 6.07 -14.72 -6.20
C HIS A 31 6.16 -13.48 -7.11
N ALA A 32 7.25 -12.74 -6.99
CA ALA A 32 7.61 -11.66 -7.91
C ALA A 32 9.04 -11.91 -8.40
N ASP A 33 9.27 -11.77 -9.69
CA ASP A 33 10.59 -11.98 -10.28
C ASP A 33 11.54 -10.82 -10.00
N ASP A 34 11.01 -9.61 -9.94
CA ASP A 34 11.79 -8.39 -9.71
C ASP A 34 10.88 -7.30 -9.12
N TRP A 35 11.44 -6.11 -8.91
CA TRP A 35 10.70 -5.01 -8.31
C TRP A 35 9.52 -4.53 -9.19
N LYS A 36 9.68 -4.60 -10.50
CA LYS A 36 8.58 -4.22 -11.42
C LYS A 36 7.43 -5.19 -11.28
N ASP A 37 7.73 -6.48 -11.18
CA ASP A 37 6.73 -7.51 -11.00
C ASP A 37 6.02 -7.36 -9.66
N ALA A 38 6.76 -7.01 -8.61
CA ALA A 38 6.19 -6.74 -7.29
C ALA A 38 5.21 -5.57 -7.34
N ILE A 39 5.54 -4.50 -8.06
CA ILE A 39 4.62 -3.36 -8.24
C ILE A 39 3.41 -3.77 -9.06
N ARG A 40 3.59 -4.62 -10.07
CA ARG A 40 2.45 -5.13 -10.85
C ARG A 40 1.46 -5.89 -9.98
N LEU A 41 1.97 -6.66 -9.03
CA LEU A 41 1.11 -7.37 -8.08
C LEU A 41 0.35 -6.40 -7.19
N ALA A 42 1.01 -5.35 -6.71
CA ALA A 42 0.35 -4.32 -5.92
C ALA A 42 -0.75 -3.61 -6.73
N GLY A 43 -0.46 -3.30 -7.99
CA GLY A 43 -1.43 -2.73 -8.91
C GLY A 43 -2.59 -3.68 -9.19
N GLN A 44 -2.31 -4.97 -9.33
CA GLN A 44 -3.33 -5.99 -9.53
C GLN A 44 -4.32 -6.03 -8.35
N GLY A 45 -3.80 -5.94 -7.13
CA GLY A 45 -4.66 -5.87 -5.94
C GLY A 45 -5.57 -4.66 -5.96
N LEU A 46 -5.05 -3.50 -6.39
CA LEU A 46 -5.85 -2.28 -6.52
C LEU A 46 -6.94 -2.44 -7.59
N VAL A 47 -6.59 -3.04 -8.72
CA VAL A 47 -7.55 -3.29 -9.81
C VAL A 47 -8.63 -4.28 -9.36
N ASN A 48 -8.23 -5.36 -8.71
CA ASN A 48 -9.16 -6.39 -8.23
C ASN A 48 -10.18 -5.80 -7.26
N ALA A 49 -9.76 -4.85 -6.44
CA ALA A 49 -10.63 -4.19 -5.47
C ALA A 49 -11.47 -3.07 -6.08
N GLY A 50 -11.23 -2.73 -7.35
CA GLY A 50 -11.98 -1.69 -8.04
C GLY A 50 -11.50 -0.27 -7.79
N PHE A 51 -10.30 -0.10 -7.24
CA PHE A 51 -9.76 1.23 -6.91
C PHE A 51 -9.10 1.92 -8.09
N THR A 52 -8.49 1.16 -8.99
CA THR A 52 -7.74 1.72 -10.12
C THR A 52 -7.97 0.94 -11.41
N THR A 53 -7.47 1.50 -12.50
CA THR A 53 -7.33 0.79 -13.77
C THR A 53 -5.88 0.30 -13.92
N ASP A 54 -5.61 -0.54 -14.92
CA ASP A 54 -4.26 -1.02 -15.21
C ASP A 54 -3.29 0.11 -15.52
N ALA A 55 -3.78 1.23 -16.03
CA ALA A 55 -2.95 2.40 -16.32
C ALA A 55 -2.23 2.92 -15.07
N TYR A 56 -2.87 2.83 -13.91
CA TYR A 56 -2.24 3.27 -12.67
C TYR A 56 -1.02 2.42 -12.31
N THR A 57 -1.08 1.13 -12.58
CA THR A 57 0.05 0.23 -12.36
C THR A 57 1.26 0.69 -13.18
N ASP A 58 1.04 1.04 -14.44
CA ASP A 58 2.10 1.55 -15.32
C ASP A 58 2.65 2.87 -14.80
N GLU A 59 1.78 3.74 -14.26
CA GLU A 59 2.19 5.01 -13.67
C GLU A 59 3.08 4.80 -12.45
N MET A 60 2.77 3.83 -11.60
CA MET A 60 3.59 3.50 -10.44
C MET A 60 4.99 3.03 -10.84
N ILE A 61 5.06 2.16 -11.82
CA ILE A 61 6.34 1.65 -12.34
C ILE A 61 7.17 2.79 -12.94
N ALA A 62 6.53 3.63 -13.77
CA ALA A 62 7.20 4.75 -14.41
C ALA A 62 7.75 5.75 -13.37
N THR A 63 7.01 5.95 -12.28
CA THR A 63 7.45 6.84 -11.21
C THR A 63 8.73 6.34 -10.56
N VAL A 64 8.81 5.04 -10.27
CA VAL A 64 10.02 4.45 -9.68
C VAL A 64 11.19 4.48 -10.67
N GLU A 65 10.94 4.23 -11.94
CA GLU A 65 11.98 4.32 -12.97
C GLU A 65 12.58 5.73 -13.06
N LYS A 66 11.73 6.74 -12.90
CA LYS A 66 12.14 8.14 -13.00
C LYS A 66 12.80 8.65 -11.72
N MET A 67 12.23 8.32 -10.56
CA MET A 67 12.60 8.91 -9.28
C MET A 67 13.51 8.03 -8.44
N GLY A 68 13.62 6.74 -8.76
CA GLY A 68 14.38 5.78 -7.97
C GLY A 68 13.53 5.08 -6.92
N PRO A 69 14.14 4.17 -6.13
CA PRO A 69 13.41 3.32 -5.18
C PRO A 69 13.07 4.01 -3.86
N TYR A 70 12.64 5.26 -3.89
CA TYR A 70 12.26 6.03 -2.71
C TYR A 70 11.02 5.45 -2.02
N ILE A 71 10.26 4.61 -2.73
CA ILE A 71 9.05 3.99 -2.16
C ILE A 71 9.36 2.93 -1.11
N VAL A 72 10.63 2.51 -0.97
CA VAL A 72 11.03 1.57 0.08
C VAL A 72 11.27 2.39 1.35
N ILE A 73 10.26 2.41 2.23
CA ILE A 73 10.19 3.34 3.35
C ILE A 73 10.71 2.80 4.68
N ALA A 74 10.90 1.48 4.77
CA ALA A 74 11.38 0.82 5.98
C ALA A 74 12.00 -0.52 5.58
N PRO A 75 12.78 -1.16 6.47
CA PRO A 75 13.37 -2.46 6.14
C PRO A 75 12.32 -3.47 5.68
N GLY A 76 12.48 -3.95 4.44
CA GLY A 76 11.61 -4.96 3.86
C GLY A 76 10.25 -4.46 3.39
N LEU A 77 9.99 -3.14 3.41
CA LEU A 77 8.67 -2.58 3.14
C LEU A 77 8.70 -1.53 2.04
N ALA A 78 7.89 -1.72 1.01
CA ALA A 78 7.69 -0.73 -0.05
C ALA A 78 6.25 -0.25 -0.07
N LEU A 79 6.06 1.06 -0.27
CA LEU A 79 4.75 1.67 -0.43
C LEU A 79 4.65 2.15 -1.88
N ALA A 80 4.08 1.29 -2.73
CA ALA A 80 3.96 1.57 -4.16
C ALA A 80 2.82 2.56 -4.42
N HIS A 81 3.14 3.68 -5.03
CA HIS A 81 2.16 4.73 -5.27
C HIS A 81 2.59 5.62 -6.44
N SER A 82 1.66 6.40 -6.93
CA SER A 82 1.90 7.46 -7.89
C SER A 82 0.94 8.60 -7.58
N ARG A 83 1.06 9.70 -8.31
CA ARG A 83 0.17 10.84 -8.10
C ARG A 83 -1.26 10.48 -8.47
N PRO A 84 -2.26 11.13 -7.84
CA PRO A 84 -3.65 10.96 -8.28
C PRO A 84 -3.80 11.28 -9.76
N SER A 85 -4.55 10.45 -10.47
CA SER A 85 -4.78 10.61 -11.91
C SER A 85 -6.15 10.02 -12.26
N ASP A 86 -6.53 10.13 -13.53
CA ASP A 86 -7.77 9.55 -14.03
C ASP A 86 -7.79 8.03 -13.93
N ALA A 87 -6.64 7.39 -13.75
CA ALA A 87 -6.53 5.96 -13.55
C ALA A 87 -7.03 5.52 -12.17
N VAL A 88 -7.19 6.45 -11.23
CA VAL A 88 -7.71 6.17 -9.89
C VAL A 88 -9.22 6.40 -9.87
N LYS A 89 -9.96 5.34 -9.58
CA LYS A 89 -11.42 5.39 -9.48
C LYS A 89 -11.89 5.76 -8.08
N SER A 90 -11.21 5.22 -7.07
CA SER A 90 -11.48 5.54 -5.67
C SER A 90 -10.24 5.29 -4.84
N THR A 91 -10.19 5.92 -3.66
CA THR A 91 -9.07 5.77 -2.75
C THR A 91 -9.06 4.39 -2.13
N GLY A 92 -7.89 3.75 -2.12
CA GLY A 92 -7.77 2.43 -1.54
C GLY A 92 -6.33 1.95 -1.47
N LEU A 93 -6.18 0.78 -0.87
CA LEU A 93 -4.89 0.14 -0.64
C LEU A 93 -4.92 -1.29 -1.18
N SER A 94 -3.74 -1.81 -1.51
CA SER A 94 -3.57 -3.24 -1.74
C SER A 94 -2.43 -3.74 -0.85
N TRP A 95 -2.40 -5.04 -0.61
CA TRP A 95 -1.45 -5.66 0.31
C TRP A 95 -0.85 -6.89 -0.35
N VAL A 96 0.44 -6.81 -0.66
CA VAL A 96 1.13 -7.90 -1.32
C VAL A 96 2.27 -8.39 -0.43
N ARG A 97 2.15 -9.62 0.04
CA ARG A 97 3.23 -10.28 0.78
C ARG A 97 3.91 -11.26 -0.17
N LEU A 98 5.20 -11.05 -0.38
CA LEU A 98 5.98 -11.85 -1.32
C LEU A 98 6.46 -13.14 -0.65
N SER A 99 6.45 -14.24 -1.41
CA SER A 99 7.00 -15.52 -0.94
C SER A 99 8.51 -15.43 -0.79
N ASP A 100 9.17 -14.68 -1.67
CA ASP A 100 10.60 -14.43 -1.63
C ASP A 100 10.87 -12.95 -1.72
N PRO A 101 11.78 -12.39 -0.88
CA PRO A 101 12.08 -10.97 -0.93
C PRO A 101 12.71 -10.55 -2.27
N VAL A 102 12.49 -9.31 -2.65
CA VAL A 102 12.96 -8.75 -3.93
C VAL A 102 13.74 -7.47 -3.66
N GLU A 103 14.83 -7.28 -4.39
CA GLU A 103 15.61 -6.06 -4.30
C GLU A 103 15.00 -4.97 -5.18
N PHE A 104 14.82 -3.78 -4.61
CA PHE A 104 14.32 -2.60 -5.31
C PHE A 104 15.45 -1.64 -5.67
N GLY A 105 16.65 -1.89 -5.20
CA GLY A 105 17.78 -0.99 -5.38
C GLY A 105 17.98 -0.02 -4.23
N ASN A 106 17.27 -0.20 -3.13
CA ASN A 106 17.42 0.62 -1.93
C ASN A 106 18.30 -0.14 -0.93
N LYS A 107 19.58 0.21 -0.90
CA LYS A 107 20.58 -0.53 -0.11
C LYS A 107 20.29 -0.52 1.39
N ALA A 108 19.65 0.52 1.89
CA ALA A 108 19.35 0.63 3.32
C ALA A 108 18.26 -0.31 3.78
N ASN A 109 17.28 -0.60 2.91
CA ASN A 109 16.06 -1.30 3.30
C ASN A 109 15.78 -2.59 2.50
N ASP A 110 16.55 -2.91 1.47
CA ASP A 110 16.40 -4.15 0.70
C ASP A 110 16.84 -5.37 1.52
N PRO A 111 16.33 -6.55 1.22
CA PRO A 111 15.29 -6.83 0.23
C PRO A 111 13.88 -6.57 0.77
N VAL A 112 12.91 -6.42 -0.14
CA VAL A 112 11.52 -6.11 0.19
C VAL A 112 10.66 -7.37 0.14
N SER A 113 9.89 -7.61 1.20
CA SER A 113 8.97 -8.73 1.29
C SER A 113 7.51 -8.31 1.37
N LEU A 114 7.24 -7.04 1.68
CA LEU A 114 5.89 -6.51 1.77
C LEU A 114 5.76 -5.28 0.89
N VAL A 115 4.83 -5.32 -0.06
CA VAL A 115 4.53 -4.20 -0.94
C VAL A 115 3.09 -3.79 -0.74
N ILE A 116 2.89 -2.55 -0.34
CA ILE A 116 1.55 -1.99 -0.17
C ILE A 116 1.30 -1.03 -1.31
N GLY A 117 0.24 -1.26 -2.08
CA GLY A 117 -0.19 -0.35 -3.13
C GLY A 117 -1.12 0.70 -2.55
N LEU A 118 -0.95 1.94 -2.97
CA LEU A 118 -1.75 3.05 -2.48
C LEU A 118 -2.25 3.87 -3.66
N ALA A 119 -3.56 4.11 -3.71
CA ALA A 119 -4.19 4.97 -4.70
C ALA A 119 -5.04 6.00 -3.99
N GLY A 120 -4.83 7.27 -4.31
CA GLY A 120 -5.63 8.37 -3.78
C GLY A 120 -6.39 9.04 -4.90
N ARG A 121 -7.68 9.28 -4.70
CA ARG A 121 -8.52 9.94 -5.70
C ARG A 121 -8.15 11.41 -5.88
N ASP A 122 -7.68 12.04 -4.81
CA ASP A 122 -7.14 13.40 -4.84
C ASP A 122 -5.95 13.49 -3.88
N GLU A 123 -5.26 14.62 -3.88
CA GLU A 123 -4.06 14.78 -3.06
C GLU A 123 -4.33 14.68 -1.56
N ASN A 124 -5.46 15.21 -1.10
CA ASN A 124 -5.82 15.14 0.32
C ASN A 124 -6.05 13.70 0.77
N GLU A 125 -6.83 12.94 0.02
CA GLU A 125 -7.09 11.54 0.34
C GLU A 125 -5.80 10.72 0.24
N HIS A 126 -4.98 10.99 -0.77
CA HIS A 126 -3.70 10.32 -0.95
C HIS A 126 -2.78 10.50 0.26
N ILE A 127 -2.58 11.75 0.69
CA ILE A 127 -1.72 12.07 1.83
C ILE A 127 -2.29 11.51 3.13
N THR A 128 -3.60 11.60 3.30
CA THR A 128 -4.26 11.14 4.52
C THR A 128 -4.09 9.63 4.70
N VAL A 129 -4.34 8.86 3.65
CA VAL A 129 -4.20 7.40 3.69
C VAL A 129 -2.73 7.00 3.83
N MET A 130 -1.84 7.69 3.10
CA MET A 130 -0.40 7.43 3.19
C MET A 130 0.10 7.66 4.62
N SER A 131 -0.30 8.75 5.25
CA SER A 131 0.09 9.07 6.62
C SER A 131 -0.40 8.03 7.62
N ALA A 132 -1.65 7.59 7.44
CA ALA A 132 -2.25 6.59 8.33
C ALA A 132 -1.53 5.24 8.24
N ILE A 133 -1.24 4.77 7.02
CA ILE A 133 -0.57 3.49 6.85
C ILE A 133 0.90 3.57 7.30
N ALA A 134 1.57 4.67 7.01
CA ALA A 134 2.96 4.87 7.45
C ALA A 134 3.06 4.88 8.97
N ALA A 135 2.11 5.53 9.66
CA ALA A 135 2.08 5.57 11.12
C ALA A 135 1.93 4.17 11.73
N ALA A 136 1.16 3.31 11.08
CA ALA A 136 1.01 1.92 11.53
C ALA A 136 2.30 1.13 11.33
N LEU A 137 3.00 1.37 10.23
CA LEU A 137 4.13 0.54 9.80
C LEU A 137 5.48 1.01 10.30
N VAL A 138 5.56 2.17 10.94
CA VAL A 138 6.82 2.65 11.52
C VAL A 138 7.24 1.81 12.74
N LYS A 139 6.30 1.14 13.37
CA LYS A 139 6.55 0.32 14.56
C LYS A 139 7.08 -1.06 14.18
N PRO A 140 8.31 -1.43 14.59
CA PRO A 140 8.88 -2.73 14.24
C PRO A 140 8.03 -3.92 14.69
N GLU A 141 7.40 -3.83 15.87
CA GLU A 141 6.53 -4.91 16.37
C GLU A 141 5.34 -5.17 15.46
N LYS A 142 4.75 -4.11 14.92
CA LYS A 142 3.62 -4.26 14.00
C LYS A 142 4.06 -4.89 12.68
N ARG A 143 5.21 -4.47 12.16
CA ARG A 143 5.74 -5.07 10.94
C ARG A 143 5.98 -6.57 11.11
N GLU A 144 6.50 -6.99 12.26
CA GLU A 144 6.72 -8.40 12.56
C GLU A 144 5.40 -9.16 12.65
N GLN A 145 4.42 -8.61 13.35
CA GLN A 145 3.09 -9.22 13.44
C GLN A 145 2.44 -9.38 12.07
N LEU A 146 2.56 -8.36 11.22
CA LEU A 146 2.00 -8.38 9.89
C LEU A 146 2.70 -9.40 8.98
N ALA A 147 4.00 -9.57 9.14
CA ALA A 147 4.76 -10.55 8.37
C ALA A 147 4.32 -11.99 8.70
N ASN A 148 3.83 -12.22 9.92
CA ASN A 148 3.42 -13.53 10.39
C ASN A 148 1.90 -13.74 10.36
N ALA A 149 1.13 -12.74 9.94
CA ALA A 149 -0.32 -12.83 9.87
C ALA A 149 -0.75 -13.86 8.82
N LYS A 150 -1.82 -14.59 9.12
CA LYS A 150 -2.25 -15.72 8.28
C LYS A 150 -3.14 -15.32 7.12
N ASP A 151 -3.98 -14.31 7.32
CA ASP A 151 -4.98 -13.92 6.32
C ASP A 151 -5.31 -12.43 6.41
N ALA A 152 -6.18 -11.99 5.50
CA ALA A 152 -6.59 -10.60 5.40
C ALA A 152 -7.26 -10.09 6.67
N THR A 153 -8.09 -10.94 7.30
CA THR A 153 -8.81 -10.57 8.53
C THR A 153 -7.84 -10.27 9.65
N GLU A 154 -6.82 -11.11 9.82
CA GLU A 154 -5.80 -10.92 10.85
C GLU A 154 -4.98 -9.66 10.57
N ILE A 155 -4.61 -9.42 9.30
CA ILE A 155 -3.86 -8.22 8.91
C ILE A 155 -4.64 -6.96 9.24
N ARG A 156 -5.92 -6.91 8.87
CA ARG A 156 -6.76 -5.75 9.19
C ARG A 156 -6.87 -5.52 10.69
N ALA A 157 -7.02 -6.59 11.47
CA ALA A 157 -7.11 -6.49 12.92
C ALA A 157 -5.84 -5.89 13.53
N ILE A 158 -4.67 -6.30 13.04
CA ILE A 158 -3.39 -5.77 13.50
C ILE A 158 -3.27 -4.27 13.15
N LEU A 159 -3.66 -3.91 11.94
CA LEU A 159 -3.58 -2.51 11.49
C LEU A 159 -4.53 -1.60 12.28
N GLU A 160 -5.70 -2.11 12.65
CA GLU A 160 -6.71 -1.34 13.39
C GLU A 160 -6.47 -1.33 14.90
N GLY A 161 -5.62 -2.22 15.38
CA GLY A 161 -5.23 -2.32 16.80
C GLY A 161 -4.06 -1.38 17.16
#